data_d8504644f5b02cf6a7bd57956eceb416
#
_entry.id   d8504644f5b02cf6a7bd57956eceb416
#
_cell.length_a   1.000
_cell.length_b   1.000
_cell.length_c   1.000
_cell.angle_alpha   90.00
_cell.angle_beta   90.00
_cell.angle_gamma   90.00
#
_symmetry.space_group_name_H-M   'P 1'
#
loop_
_entity.id
_entity.type
_entity.pdbx_description
1 polymer ?
#
loop_
_entity_poly.entity_id
_entity_poly.type
_entity_poly.pdbx_seq_one_letter_code
_entity_poly.pdbx_strand_id
1 'polypeptide(L)'
;VVEMSSDDAWARDVSPEFVVNDKGDMRGVDWYFNAWGGLVDGLYFPWDKDNKIARKVCDMLDVDVYDFSDFVLEGGSISADGEGTILTTEACLLSAGRNPQLSKAEIEENLCEGLGAKKVIWIPGGILGDETNEHVDNICVFAAPHTVLLSWCEDETSEQYKMCRACLDVLENSTDALGRKIDVVKLAMPNPIYMTCLLYTSPSPRDAHES
;
A
#
# COMPACT_ATOMS: atom_id res chain seq x y z
N VAL A 1 18.92 16.21 -10.20
CA VAL A 1 18.60 15.91 -8.80
C VAL A 1 17.71 17.03 -8.28
N VAL A 2 16.62 16.70 -7.65
CA VAL A 2 15.70 17.65 -7.02
C VAL A 2 15.74 17.38 -5.51
N GLU A 3 15.95 18.44 -4.73
CA GLU A 3 15.86 18.38 -3.27
C GLU A 3 14.44 18.73 -2.84
N MET A 4 13.85 17.90 -1.98
CA MET A 4 12.49 18.10 -1.49
C MET A 4 12.45 17.81 0.01
N SER A 5 11.87 18.74 0.78
CA SER A 5 11.72 18.52 2.23
C SER A 5 10.71 17.41 2.49
N SER A 6 11.11 16.42 3.29
CA SER A 6 10.28 15.31 3.77
C SER A 6 10.56 15.09 5.27
N ASP A 7 9.73 14.30 5.93
CA ASP A 7 9.92 13.87 7.31
C ASP A 7 10.54 12.45 7.33
N ASP A 8 10.23 11.60 6.34
CA ASP A 8 10.89 10.31 6.12
C ASP A 8 11.10 10.05 4.60
N ALA A 9 11.63 8.90 4.21
CA ALA A 9 12.15 8.61 2.87
C ALA A 9 11.28 7.64 2.03
N TRP A 10 10.04 7.38 2.41
CA TRP A 10 9.17 6.39 1.81
C TRP A 10 8.41 6.90 0.60
N ALA A 11 9.13 7.08 -0.51
CA ALA A 11 8.59 7.65 -1.74
C ALA A 11 7.38 6.86 -2.31
N ARG A 12 7.31 5.54 -2.10
CA ARG A 12 6.16 4.73 -2.54
C ARG A 12 4.86 5.19 -1.90
N ASP A 13 4.91 5.57 -0.63
CA ASP A 13 3.73 5.85 0.16
C ASP A 13 3.29 7.32 0.13
N VAL A 14 4.24 8.23 -0.11
CA VAL A 14 3.98 9.69 -0.06
C VAL A 14 3.91 10.34 -1.45
N SER A 15 4.30 9.63 -2.52
CA SER A 15 4.23 10.14 -3.89
C SER A 15 2.80 10.08 -4.43
N PRO A 16 2.45 10.92 -5.44
CA PRO A 16 1.14 10.80 -6.07
C PRO A 16 1.03 9.49 -6.84
N GLU A 17 -0.15 8.89 -6.83
CA GLU A 17 -0.48 7.87 -7.82
C GLU A 17 -0.82 8.57 -9.14
N PHE A 18 -0.23 8.10 -10.25
CA PHE A 18 -0.51 8.69 -11.57
C PHE A 18 -1.56 7.88 -12.31
N VAL A 19 -2.56 8.57 -12.81
CA VAL A 19 -3.59 8.02 -13.70
C VAL A 19 -3.44 8.59 -15.10
N VAL A 20 -3.71 7.77 -16.11
CA VAL A 20 -3.56 8.14 -17.52
C VAL A 20 -4.85 7.80 -18.26
N ASN A 21 -5.35 8.73 -19.07
CA ASN A 21 -6.52 8.50 -19.89
C ASN A 21 -6.17 7.87 -21.25
N ASP A 22 -7.18 7.52 -22.05
CA ASP A 22 -7.00 6.89 -23.39
C ASP A 22 -6.24 7.78 -24.39
N LYS A 23 -6.07 9.08 -24.10
CA LYS A 23 -5.32 10.02 -24.94
C LYS A 23 -3.86 10.16 -24.49
N GLY A 24 -3.51 9.56 -23.36
CA GLY A 24 -2.18 9.69 -22.75
C GLY A 24 -2.03 10.92 -21.86
N ASP A 25 -3.09 11.65 -21.57
CA ASP A 25 -3.04 12.75 -20.60
C ASP A 25 -2.89 12.15 -19.19
N MET A 26 -1.95 12.66 -18.43
CA MET A 26 -1.60 12.17 -17.09
C MET A 26 -2.08 13.16 -16.02
N ARG A 27 -2.55 12.63 -14.90
CA ARG A 27 -2.84 13.39 -13.66
C ARG A 27 -2.31 12.66 -12.45
N GLY A 28 -1.91 13.43 -11.43
CA GLY A 28 -1.60 12.88 -10.12
C GLY A 28 -2.83 12.80 -9.24
N VAL A 29 -2.89 11.82 -8.38
CA VAL A 29 -3.89 11.72 -7.30
C VAL A 29 -3.16 12.02 -6.00
N ASP A 30 -3.65 13.03 -5.27
CA ASP A 30 -3.07 13.52 -4.03
C ASP A 30 -3.91 13.01 -2.85
N TRP A 31 -3.46 11.90 -2.25
CA TRP A 31 -4.08 11.29 -1.08
C TRP A 31 -3.54 11.91 0.21
N TYR A 32 -4.30 11.79 1.30
CA TYR A 32 -3.81 12.21 2.60
C TYR A 32 -2.86 11.14 3.17
N PHE A 33 -1.64 11.53 3.48
CA PHE A 33 -0.67 10.70 4.18
C PHE A 33 -0.61 11.06 5.67
N ASN A 34 -0.68 10.06 6.55
CA ASN A 34 -0.71 10.23 8.00
C ASN A 34 0.30 9.34 8.76
N ALA A 35 1.43 9.04 8.16
CA ALA A 35 2.46 8.19 8.75
C ALA A 35 1.95 6.80 9.16
N TRP A 36 1.13 6.17 8.29
CA TRP A 36 0.59 4.80 8.42
C TRP A 36 -0.35 4.57 9.62
N GLY A 37 -1.05 5.59 10.10
CA GLY A 37 -2.04 5.37 11.16
C GLY A 37 -2.34 6.61 12.00
N GLY A 38 -1.72 7.72 11.68
CA GLY A 38 -2.00 9.01 12.32
C GLY A 38 -1.72 8.98 13.83
N LEU A 39 -2.68 9.45 14.62
CA LEU A 39 -2.57 9.44 16.08
C LEU A 39 -3.01 8.12 16.73
N VAL A 40 -3.47 7.14 15.95
CA VAL A 40 -3.92 5.83 16.46
C VAL A 40 -2.74 4.89 16.63
N ASP A 41 -2.03 4.63 15.52
CA ASP A 41 -0.91 3.69 15.43
C ASP A 41 0.17 4.14 14.42
N GLY A 42 0.19 5.43 14.05
CA GLY A 42 1.19 6.00 13.16
C GLY A 42 2.62 5.91 13.73
N LEU A 43 3.58 5.77 12.82
CA LEU A 43 4.97 5.49 13.20
C LEU A 43 5.75 6.74 13.64
N TYR A 44 5.32 7.93 13.26
CA TYR A 44 5.95 9.20 13.66
C TYR A 44 4.99 10.39 13.59
N PHE A 45 5.40 11.49 14.20
CA PHE A 45 4.71 12.78 14.19
C PHE A 45 5.76 13.92 14.31
N PRO A 46 5.63 15.02 13.56
CA PRO A 46 4.63 15.31 12.54
C PRO A 46 4.93 14.62 11.18
N TRP A 47 3.95 14.58 10.28
CA TRP A 47 4.06 14.07 8.90
C TRP A 47 3.68 15.12 7.84
N ASP A 48 3.64 16.38 8.22
CA ASP A 48 3.11 17.46 7.37
C ASP A 48 4.00 17.79 6.15
N LYS A 49 5.27 17.39 6.15
CA LYS A 49 6.13 17.53 4.97
C LYS A 49 5.88 16.39 3.99
N ASP A 50 5.73 15.18 4.49
CA ASP A 50 5.46 13.99 3.70
C ASP A 50 4.09 14.09 3.03
N ASN A 51 3.07 14.52 3.77
CA ASN A 51 1.74 14.77 3.22
C ASN A 51 1.67 15.83 2.10
N LYS A 52 2.75 16.54 1.84
CA LYS A 52 2.86 17.53 0.75
C LYS A 52 3.69 17.03 -0.45
N ILE A 53 4.27 15.84 -0.37
CA ILE A 53 5.16 15.35 -1.42
C ILE A 53 4.40 15.13 -2.72
N ALA A 54 3.21 14.52 -2.68
CA ALA A 54 2.40 14.26 -3.86
C ALA A 54 2.15 15.55 -4.65
N ARG A 55 1.68 16.60 -3.98
CA ARG A 55 1.44 17.91 -4.61
C ARG A 55 2.71 18.52 -5.20
N LYS A 56 3.82 18.50 -4.46
CA LYS A 56 5.12 19.04 -4.93
C LYS A 56 5.63 18.30 -6.17
N VAL A 57 5.43 16.97 -6.23
CA VAL A 57 5.83 16.17 -7.40
C VAL A 57 4.97 16.54 -8.61
N CYS A 58 3.66 16.70 -8.44
CA CYS A 58 2.77 17.11 -9.53
C CYS A 58 3.10 18.51 -10.04
N ASP A 59 3.34 19.47 -9.13
CA ASP A 59 3.76 20.84 -9.48
C ASP A 59 5.09 20.84 -10.26
N MET A 60 6.04 20.01 -9.84
CA MET A 60 7.34 19.88 -10.53
C MET A 60 7.21 19.30 -11.94
N LEU A 61 6.27 18.40 -12.14
CA LEU A 61 6.01 17.76 -13.44
C LEU A 61 5.03 18.55 -14.31
N ASP A 62 4.46 19.65 -13.81
CA ASP A 62 3.42 20.46 -14.47
C ASP A 62 2.22 19.60 -14.90
N VAL A 63 1.73 18.75 -13.99
CA VAL A 63 0.57 17.90 -14.21
C VAL A 63 -0.57 18.30 -13.28
N ASP A 64 -1.79 18.22 -13.80
CA ASP A 64 -3.01 18.43 -13.01
C ASP A 64 -3.14 17.41 -11.88
N VAL A 65 -3.86 17.78 -10.83
CA VAL A 65 -4.05 16.94 -9.64
C VAL A 65 -5.53 16.69 -9.38
N TYR A 66 -5.88 15.45 -9.08
CA TYR A 66 -7.10 15.09 -8.39
C TYR A 66 -6.85 15.15 -6.88
N ASP A 67 -7.60 16.01 -6.21
CA ASP A 67 -7.49 16.24 -4.77
C ASP A 67 -8.36 15.24 -4.00
N PHE A 68 -7.68 14.30 -3.33
CA PHE A 68 -8.25 13.31 -2.42
C PHE A 68 -7.67 13.47 -1.00
N SER A 69 -7.29 14.70 -0.63
CA SER A 69 -6.66 14.99 0.67
C SER A 69 -7.55 14.76 1.90
N ASP A 70 -8.82 14.40 1.70
CA ASP A 70 -9.74 13.96 2.76
C ASP A 70 -9.76 12.42 2.94
N PHE A 71 -9.02 11.68 2.11
CA PHE A 71 -8.97 10.22 2.14
C PHE A 71 -7.54 9.72 2.39
N VAL A 72 -7.34 8.98 3.47
CA VAL A 72 -6.03 8.42 3.83
C VAL A 72 -5.72 7.22 2.96
N LEU A 73 -4.62 7.30 2.21
CA LEU A 73 -4.10 6.20 1.40
C LEU A 73 -2.59 6.32 1.22
N GLU A 74 -1.91 5.20 1.26
CA GLU A 74 -0.51 5.06 0.90
C GLU A 74 -0.37 4.22 -0.38
N GLY A 75 0.61 4.54 -1.22
CA GLY A 75 0.85 3.79 -2.46
C GLY A 75 1.15 2.30 -2.24
N GLY A 76 1.79 1.95 -1.12
CA GLY A 76 2.07 0.57 -0.72
C GLY A 76 0.83 -0.23 -0.28
N SER A 77 -0.26 0.46 0.10
CA SER A 77 -1.52 -0.17 0.49
C SER A 77 -2.35 -0.69 -0.69
N ILE A 78 -1.96 -0.40 -1.94
CA ILE A 78 -2.66 -0.81 -3.15
C ILE A 78 -1.71 -1.43 -4.19
N SER A 79 -2.25 -2.30 -5.03
CA SER A 79 -1.62 -2.78 -6.26
C SER A 79 -2.66 -2.79 -7.39
N ALA A 80 -2.33 -2.23 -8.55
CA ALA A 80 -3.22 -2.12 -9.69
C ALA A 80 -2.73 -2.96 -10.88
N ASP A 81 -3.66 -3.54 -11.64
CA ASP A 81 -3.37 -4.31 -12.86
C ASP A 81 -3.23 -3.45 -14.12
N GLY A 82 -3.55 -2.16 -14.03
CA GLY A 82 -3.59 -1.25 -15.17
C GLY A 82 -4.83 -1.40 -16.09
N GLU A 83 -5.72 -2.35 -15.79
CA GLU A 83 -6.94 -2.64 -16.57
C GLU A 83 -8.23 -2.47 -15.75
N GLY A 84 -8.13 -1.82 -14.59
CA GLY A 84 -9.25 -1.44 -13.74
C GLY A 84 -9.47 -2.31 -12.51
N THR A 85 -8.52 -3.17 -12.15
CA THR A 85 -8.56 -3.94 -10.90
C THR A 85 -7.54 -3.39 -9.91
N ILE A 86 -7.98 -3.21 -8.66
CA ILE A 86 -7.13 -2.88 -7.52
C ILE A 86 -7.15 -4.05 -6.54
N LEU A 87 -6.00 -4.34 -5.96
CA LEU A 87 -5.80 -5.27 -4.87
C LEU A 87 -5.38 -4.49 -3.63
N THR A 88 -5.96 -4.80 -2.48
CA THR A 88 -5.66 -4.21 -1.18
C THR A 88 -5.92 -5.19 -0.04
N THR A 89 -5.52 -4.85 1.19
CA THR A 89 -5.80 -5.65 2.38
C THR A 89 -6.90 -5.03 3.25
N GLU A 90 -7.72 -5.88 3.86
CA GLU A 90 -8.70 -5.45 4.88
C GLU A 90 -8.00 -4.92 6.12
N ALA A 91 -6.92 -5.58 6.55
CA ALA A 91 -6.14 -5.20 7.72
C ALA A 91 -5.65 -3.75 7.63
N CYS A 92 -5.21 -3.29 6.45
CA CYS A 92 -4.76 -1.92 6.24
C CYS A 92 -5.93 -0.93 6.11
N LEU A 93 -6.70 -1.01 5.03
CA LEU A 93 -7.65 0.07 4.69
C LEU A 93 -8.89 0.12 5.60
N LEU A 94 -9.22 -0.96 6.32
CA LEU A 94 -10.30 -0.95 7.31
C LEU A 94 -9.79 -0.69 8.74
N SER A 95 -8.49 -0.41 8.92
CA SER A 95 -7.94 -0.08 10.23
C SER A 95 -8.46 1.27 10.75
N ALA A 96 -8.45 1.42 12.07
CA ALA A 96 -8.87 2.67 12.73
C ALA A 96 -7.91 3.84 12.42
N GLY A 97 -6.70 3.56 11.96
CA GLY A 97 -5.68 4.55 11.59
C GLY A 97 -5.82 5.11 10.18
N ARG A 98 -6.82 4.65 9.39
CA ARG A 98 -7.02 5.14 8.01
C ARG A 98 -8.31 5.96 7.89
N ASN A 99 -9.40 5.35 7.44
CA ASN A 99 -10.67 6.03 7.17
C ASN A 99 -11.82 5.43 8.00
N PRO A 100 -11.76 5.46 9.35
CA PRO A 100 -12.72 4.76 10.22
C PRO A 100 -14.14 5.31 10.12
N GLN A 101 -14.32 6.50 9.56
CA GLN A 101 -15.63 7.13 9.33
C GLN A 101 -16.35 6.59 8.09
N LEU A 102 -15.62 5.86 7.21
CA LEU A 102 -16.15 5.32 5.96
C LEU A 102 -16.45 3.83 6.07
N SER A 103 -17.52 3.40 5.42
CA SER A 103 -17.78 1.99 5.18
C SER A 103 -16.84 1.42 4.11
N LYS A 104 -16.71 0.09 4.06
CA LYS A 104 -15.94 -0.60 3.02
C LYS A 104 -16.38 -0.20 1.60
N ALA A 105 -17.69 -0.04 1.37
CA ALA A 105 -18.23 0.37 0.08
C ALA A 105 -17.82 1.81 -0.29
N GLU A 106 -17.83 2.73 0.67
CA GLU A 106 -17.37 4.12 0.43
C GLU A 106 -15.86 4.17 0.18
N ILE A 107 -15.06 3.30 0.83
CA ILE A 107 -13.64 3.17 0.54
C ILE A 107 -13.43 2.65 -0.89
N GLU A 108 -14.18 1.63 -1.33
CA GLU A 108 -14.14 1.14 -2.72
C GLU A 108 -14.50 2.23 -3.73
N GLU A 109 -15.52 3.04 -3.43
CA GLU A 109 -15.95 4.15 -4.29
C GLU A 109 -14.82 5.18 -4.46
N ASN A 110 -14.16 5.60 -3.37
CA ASN A 110 -13.02 6.52 -3.41
C ASN A 110 -11.84 5.93 -4.22
N LEU A 111 -11.51 4.66 -4.02
CA LEU A 111 -10.45 3.98 -4.80
C LEU A 111 -10.80 3.93 -6.29
N CYS A 112 -12.04 3.57 -6.62
CA CYS A 112 -12.47 3.49 -8.01
C CYS A 112 -12.52 4.86 -8.68
N GLU A 113 -12.99 5.90 -7.99
CA GLU A 113 -13.05 7.25 -8.50
C GLU A 113 -11.64 7.83 -8.72
N GLY A 114 -10.78 7.78 -7.68
CA GLY A 114 -9.44 8.36 -7.73
C GLY A 114 -8.51 7.67 -8.72
N LEU A 115 -8.60 6.35 -8.85
CA LEU A 115 -7.68 5.55 -9.67
C LEU A 115 -8.27 5.09 -11.01
N GLY A 116 -9.52 5.47 -11.32
CA GLY A 116 -10.21 5.02 -12.54
C GLY A 116 -10.46 3.50 -12.56
N ALA A 117 -10.50 2.87 -11.40
CA ALA A 117 -10.74 1.44 -11.27
C ALA A 117 -12.23 1.09 -11.35
N LYS A 118 -12.52 -0.19 -11.54
CA LYS A 118 -13.87 -0.76 -11.64
C LYS A 118 -14.12 -1.85 -10.63
N LYS A 119 -13.05 -2.35 -10.01
CA LYS A 119 -13.11 -3.47 -9.08
C LYS A 119 -11.99 -3.40 -8.07
N VAL A 120 -12.33 -3.68 -6.81
CA VAL A 120 -11.36 -3.87 -5.73
C VAL A 120 -11.44 -5.33 -5.26
N ILE A 121 -10.28 -5.99 -5.17
CA ILE A 121 -10.13 -7.31 -4.55
C ILE A 121 -9.53 -7.08 -3.16
N TRP A 122 -10.22 -7.54 -2.13
CA TRP A 122 -9.82 -7.43 -0.74
C TRP A 122 -9.27 -8.76 -0.25
N ILE A 123 -7.99 -8.82 0.04
CA ILE A 123 -7.41 -9.95 0.78
C ILE A 123 -7.43 -9.64 2.29
N PRO A 124 -7.49 -10.67 3.17
CA PRO A 124 -7.71 -10.43 4.61
C PRO A 124 -6.61 -9.59 5.26
N GLY A 125 -5.36 -9.82 4.88
CA GLY A 125 -4.20 -9.16 5.48
C GLY A 125 -2.92 -9.43 4.70
N GLY A 126 -1.79 -9.08 5.30
CA GLY A 126 -0.46 -9.11 4.70
C GLY A 126 0.57 -9.91 5.50
N ILE A 127 1.73 -9.32 5.68
CA ILE A 127 2.79 -9.87 6.52
C ILE A 127 2.46 -9.54 7.98
N LEU A 128 2.32 -10.57 8.80
CA LEU A 128 1.97 -10.41 10.21
C LEU A 128 3.05 -9.63 10.96
N GLY A 129 2.63 -8.59 11.66
CA GLY A 129 3.52 -7.70 12.41
C GLY A 129 4.19 -6.64 11.55
N ASP A 130 3.73 -6.45 10.32
CA ASP A 130 4.13 -5.31 9.50
C ASP A 130 3.64 -3.99 10.10
N GLU A 131 4.56 -3.05 10.31
CA GLU A 131 4.31 -1.76 10.96
C GLU A 131 3.39 -0.83 10.17
N THR A 132 3.17 -1.14 8.87
CA THR A 132 2.27 -0.37 7.99
C THR A 132 0.82 -0.87 8.01
N ASN A 133 0.45 -1.72 8.97
CA ASN A 133 -0.83 -2.43 9.05
C ASN A 133 -1.06 -3.40 7.88
N GLU A 134 -0.03 -4.17 7.55
CA GLU A 134 -0.12 -5.25 6.55
C GLU A 134 -0.41 -4.73 5.13
N HIS A 135 0.43 -3.81 4.64
CA HIS A 135 0.39 -3.34 3.26
C HIS A 135 0.34 -4.48 2.25
N VAL A 136 -0.44 -4.29 1.18
CA VAL A 136 -0.61 -5.34 0.16
C VAL A 136 0.66 -5.59 -0.65
N ASP A 137 1.50 -4.58 -0.89
CA ASP A 137 2.72 -4.70 -1.68
C ASP A 137 3.79 -5.60 -1.03
N ASN A 138 3.70 -5.80 0.29
CA ASN A 138 4.55 -6.73 1.03
C ASN A 138 4.15 -8.20 0.84
N ILE A 139 2.90 -8.48 0.49
CA ILE A 139 2.39 -9.87 0.39
C ILE A 139 1.91 -10.23 -1.01
N CYS A 140 1.23 -9.33 -1.72
CA CYS A 140 0.61 -9.68 -3.01
C CYS A 140 0.58 -8.48 -3.96
N VAL A 141 1.15 -8.63 -5.15
CA VAL A 141 1.19 -7.58 -6.17
C VAL A 141 0.83 -8.13 -7.56
N PHE A 142 0.22 -7.29 -8.40
CA PHE A 142 0.07 -7.61 -9.81
C PHE A 142 1.43 -7.56 -10.52
N ALA A 143 1.78 -8.64 -11.20
CA ALA A 143 2.95 -8.73 -12.08
C ALA A 143 2.58 -8.48 -13.55
N ALA A 144 1.33 -8.73 -13.89
CA ALA A 144 0.73 -8.47 -15.20
C ALA A 144 -0.81 -8.43 -15.02
N PRO A 145 -1.59 -7.97 -16.00
CA PRO A 145 -3.04 -8.09 -15.93
C PRO A 145 -3.49 -9.50 -15.54
N HIS A 146 -4.40 -9.61 -14.59
CA HIS A 146 -4.92 -10.83 -13.95
C HIS A 146 -3.87 -11.81 -13.35
N THR A 147 -2.57 -11.49 -13.32
CA THR A 147 -1.52 -12.34 -12.73
C THR A 147 -0.92 -11.66 -11.51
N VAL A 148 -0.96 -12.34 -10.37
CA VAL A 148 -0.41 -11.82 -9.11
C VAL A 148 0.75 -12.69 -8.59
N LEU A 149 1.70 -12.05 -7.94
CA LEU A 149 2.73 -12.69 -7.14
C LEU A 149 2.26 -12.67 -5.68
N LEU A 150 2.14 -13.84 -5.06
CA LEU A 150 1.77 -13.98 -3.65
C LEU A 150 2.96 -14.51 -2.86
N SER A 151 3.44 -13.75 -1.89
CA SER A 151 4.42 -14.22 -0.91
C SER A 151 3.86 -15.43 -0.17
N TRP A 152 4.65 -16.53 -0.10
CA TRP A 152 4.17 -17.79 0.39
C TRP A 152 5.04 -18.34 1.52
N CYS A 153 4.45 -18.46 2.71
CA CYS A 153 5.06 -19.15 3.83
C CYS A 153 4.85 -20.67 3.65
N GLU A 154 5.93 -21.46 3.75
CA GLU A 154 5.86 -22.92 3.61
C GLU A 154 5.66 -23.65 4.95
N ASP A 155 5.86 -22.97 6.08
CA ASP A 155 5.64 -23.53 7.41
C ASP A 155 4.16 -23.57 7.76
N GLU A 156 3.53 -24.72 7.51
CA GLU A 156 2.09 -24.95 7.77
C GLU A 156 1.68 -24.76 9.24
N THR A 157 2.64 -24.74 10.15
CA THR A 157 2.37 -24.52 11.59
C THR A 157 2.31 -23.04 11.97
N SER A 158 2.77 -22.15 11.10
CA SER A 158 2.83 -20.71 11.37
C SER A 158 1.49 -20.00 11.10
N GLU A 159 1.26 -18.91 11.83
CA GLU A 159 0.11 -18.04 11.56
C GLU A 159 0.23 -17.35 10.19
N GLN A 160 1.47 -17.07 9.74
CA GLN A 160 1.71 -16.50 8.41
C GLN A 160 1.26 -17.44 7.27
N TYR A 161 1.44 -18.76 7.44
CA TYR A 161 0.90 -19.72 6.47
C TYR A 161 -0.62 -19.64 6.38
N LYS A 162 -1.30 -19.54 7.52
CA LYS A 162 -2.77 -19.40 7.55
C LYS A 162 -3.23 -18.13 6.84
N MET A 163 -2.52 -17.02 7.03
CA MET A 163 -2.76 -15.77 6.32
C MET A 163 -2.56 -15.93 4.81
N CYS A 164 -1.43 -16.51 4.38
CA CYS A 164 -1.17 -16.80 2.97
C CYS A 164 -2.25 -17.69 2.34
N ARG A 165 -2.74 -18.70 3.08
CA ARG A 165 -3.87 -19.55 2.64
C ARG A 165 -5.14 -18.77 2.46
N ALA A 166 -5.50 -17.91 3.43
CA ALA A 166 -6.71 -17.09 3.36
C ALA A 166 -6.64 -16.10 2.18
N CYS A 167 -5.48 -15.49 1.93
CA CYS A 167 -5.25 -14.64 0.76
C CYS A 167 -5.41 -15.41 -0.55
N LEU A 168 -4.80 -16.61 -0.64
CA LEU A 168 -4.91 -17.48 -1.81
C LEU A 168 -6.36 -17.86 -2.09
N ASP A 169 -7.11 -18.25 -1.05
CA ASP A 169 -8.51 -18.63 -1.20
C ASP A 169 -9.37 -17.48 -1.76
N VAL A 170 -9.11 -16.25 -1.37
CA VAL A 170 -9.79 -15.06 -1.96
C VAL A 170 -9.38 -14.89 -3.42
N LEU A 171 -8.10 -14.96 -3.74
CA LEU A 171 -7.60 -14.75 -5.11
C LEU A 171 -8.12 -15.82 -6.09
N GLU A 172 -8.08 -17.09 -5.70
CA GLU A 172 -8.58 -18.21 -6.53
C GLU A 172 -10.10 -18.13 -6.81
N ASN A 173 -10.86 -17.48 -5.91
CA ASN A 173 -12.30 -17.26 -6.06
C ASN A 173 -12.65 -15.90 -6.65
N SER A 174 -11.66 -15.08 -7.00
CA SER A 174 -11.84 -13.75 -7.58
C SER A 174 -11.67 -13.76 -9.09
N THR A 175 -12.18 -12.68 -9.70
CA THR A 175 -11.89 -12.32 -11.08
C THR A 175 -11.40 -10.88 -11.11
N ASP A 176 -10.68 -10.49 -12.15
CA ASP A 176 -10.35 -9.08 -12.41
C ASP A 176 -11.60 -8.27 -12.89
N ALA A 177 -11.40 -7.00 -13.21
CA ALA A 177 -12.44 -6.10 -13.70
C ALA A 177 -13.01 -6.52 -15.07
N LEU A 178 -12.29 -7.34 -15.83
CA LEU A 178 -12.71 -7.87 -17.13
C LEU A 178 -13.34 -9.28 -17.04
N GLY A 179 -13.48 -9.83 -15.81
CA GLY A 179 -14.06 -11.14 -15.56
C GLY A 179 -13.11 -12.33 -15.75
N ARG A 180 -11.80 -12.08 -15.95
CA ARG A 180 -10.78 -13.14 -16.04
C ARG A 180 -10.42 -13.65 -14.65
N LYS A 181 -10.16 -14.94 -14.51
CA LYS A 181 -9.66 -15.48 -13.23
C LYS A 181 -8.27 -14.94 -12.92
N ILE A 182 -7.98 -14.84 -11.63
CA ILE A 182 -6.67 -14.44 -11.15
C ILE A 182 -5.73 -15.65 -11.19
N ASP A 183 -4.62 -15.50 -11.89
CA ASP A 183 -3.51 -16.44 -11.90
C ASP A 183 -2.55 -16.10 -10.76
N VAL A 184 -2.34 -17.04 -9.84
CA VAL A 184 -1.51 -16.81 -8.66
C VAL A 184 -0.17 -17.54 -8.79
N VAL A 185 0.91 -16.79 -8.73
CA VAL A 185 2.28 -17.31 -8.67
C VAL A 185 2.81 -17.14 -7.24
N LYS A 186 3.11 -18.25 -6.58
CA LYS A 186 3.65 -18.25 -5.22
C LYS A 186 5.15 -17.97 -5.22
N LEU A 187 5.57 -17.04 -4.39
CA LEU A 187 6.98 -16.73 -4.12
C LEU A 187 7.32 -17.16 -2.71
N ALA A 188 8.28 -18.05 -2.54
CA ALA A 188 8.70 -18.51 -1.23
C ALA A 188 9.20 -17.33 -0.38
N MET A 189 8.67 -17.18 0.82
CA MET A 189 9.15 -16.24 1.82
C MET A 189 10.45 -16.75 2.44
N PRO A 190 11.37 -15.85 2.82
CA PRO A 190 12.52 -16.25 3.62
C PRO A 190 12.07 -16.77 4.98
N ASN A 191 12.85 -17.71 5.53
CA ASN A 191 12.63 -18.14 6.92
C ASN A 191 12.85 -16.96 7.88
N PRO A 192 12.10 -16.90 8.99
CA PRO A 192 12.32 -15.87 10.01
C PRO A 192 13.77 -15.86 10.49
N ILE A 193 14.37 -14.68 10.50
CA ILE A 193 15.72 -14.48 11.01
C ILE A 193 15.59 -13.97 12.44
N TYR A 194 16.01 -14.79 13.41
CA TYR A 194 16.03 -14.38 14.81
C TYR A 194 17.35 -13.70 15.14
N MET A 195 17.27 -12.44 15.57
CA MET A 195 18.42 -11.67 16.00
C MET A 195 18.48 -11.62 17.53
N THR A 196 19.69 -11.72 18.08
CA THR A 196 19.88 -11.56 19.54
C THR A 196 19.79 -10.08 19.90
N CYS A 197 19.41 -9.79 21.14
CA CYS A 197 19.19 -8.44 21.70
C CYS A 197 20.39 -7.47 21.54
N LEU A 198 21.60 -7.99 21.26
CA LEU A 198 22.81 -7.19 21.02
C LEU A 198 22.73 -6.27 19.78
N LEU A 199 21.84 -6.54 18.83
CA LEU A 199 21.63 -5.67 17.66
C LEU A 199 20.82 -4.41 17.99
N TYR A 200 19.98 -4.46 19.02
CA TYR A 200 19.27 -3.28 19.53
C TYR A 200 20.16 -2.29 20.27
N THR A 201 21.39 -2.67 20.62
CA THR A 201 22.36 -1.78 21.29
C THR A 201 23.38 -1.16 20.34
N SER A 202 23.37 -1.52 19.07
CA SER A 202 24.16 -0.83 18.05
C SER A 202 23.38 0.39 17.57
N PRO A 203 23.89 1.64 17.71
CA PRO A 203 23.21 2.81 17.21
C PRO A 203 22.97 2.63 15.71
N SER A 204 21.72 2.71 15.31
CA SER A 204 21.33 2.80 13.91
C SER A 204 21.96 4.07 13.33
N PRO A 205 22.27 4.12 12.03
CA PRO A 205 22.64 5.39 11.39
C PRO A 205 21.62 6.52 11.60
N ARG A 206 20.38 6.18 11.96
CA ARG A 206 19.32 7.13 12.35
C ARG A 206 19.58 7.74 13.74
N ASP A 207 20.16 7.00 14.67
CA ASP A 207 20.44 7.45 16.04
C ASP A 207 21.68 8.36 16.11
N ALA A 208 22.47 8.44 15.03
CA ALA A 208 23.69 9.26 14.97
C ALA A 208 23.42 10.77 14.79
N HIS A 209 22.17 11.19 14.63
CA HIS A 209 21.81 12.60 14.44
C HIS A 209 21.25 13.29 15.69
N GLU A 210 21.15 12.60 16.83
CA GLU A 210 20.68 13.18 18.10
C GLU A 210 21.77 13.45 19.15
N SER A 211 23.01 13.71 18.73
CA SER A 211 24.07 14.10 19.65
C SER A 211 24.78 15.39 19.21
#